data_0a30ad1921fd3d0feb2ef27d04601d01
#
_entry.id   0a30ad1921fd3d0feb2ef27d04601d01
#
_cell.length_a   1.000
_cell.length_b   1.000
_cell.length_c   1.000
_cell.angle_alpha   90.00
_cell.angle_beta   90.00
_cell.angle_gamma   90.00
#
_symmetry.space_group_name_H-M   'P 1'
#
loop_
_entity.id
_entity.type
_entity.pdbx_description
1 polymer ?
#
loop_
_entity_poly.entity_id
_entity_poly.type
_entity_poly.pdbx_seq_one_letter_code
_entity_poly.pdbx_strand_id
1 'polypeptide(L)'
;MRGSGLGQDLTDSEDRNVKLAEAAAKEIGFPNVRVKECDLASFASVREFCRQVEKEERKVDILINNAAAFNTKRELTEDGQELVFQVNHLSHFLLTNLLMDKLKASKAARIINVSSVGHWPVILIPFNDLTFSRCFFTIGYLGGMFVYALSKLANILFTLELSKRLKGTNVQTFSLRTGGTGTDLHDELFGKLGIRRFMLTPAVGARTSIWCATEPSLADPKYNGKYFNNCQEGWTSWYAKNEDYAKRLWDISAKITKIK
;
A
#
# COMPACT_ATOMS: atom_id res chain seq x y z
N MET A 1 -17.77 37.36 -11.81
CA MET A 1 -18.23 36.09 -12.41
C MET A 1 -17.07 35.42 -13.10
N ARG A 2 -16.48 34.43 -12.51
CA ARG A 2 -15.74 33.26 -13.07
C ARG A 2 -15.46 32.31 -11.92
N GLY A 3 -16.42 31.49 -11.61
CA GLY A 3 -16.23 30.27 -10.84
C GLY A 3 -16.24 29.08 -11.80
N SER A 4 -15.65 27.99 -11.41
CA SER A 4 -15.67 26.67 -12.03
C SER A 4 -14.49 26.31 -12.94
N GLY A 5 -13.35 26.01 -12.35
CA GLY A 5 -12.28 25.25 -13.00
C GLY A 5 -11.87 23.97 -12.25
N LEU A 6 -12.24 23.86 -10.97
CA LEU A 6 -11.76 22.77 -10.12
C LEU A 6 -12.64 21.51 -10.14
N GLY A 7 -13.90 21.61 -10.54
CA GLY A 7 -14.80 20.45 -10.57
C GLY A 7 -14.70 19.60 -11.84
N GLN A 8 -14.31 20.18 -12.96
CA GLN A 8 -14.16 19.45 -14.23
C GLN A 8 -12.87 18.64 -14.31
N ASP A 9 -11.78 19.14 -13.74
CA ASP A 9 -10.49 18.44 -13.73
C ASP A 9 -10.50 17.15 -12.88
N LEU A 10 -11.29 17.09 -11.81
CA LEU A 10 -11.39 15.92 -10.95
C LEU A 10 -12.20 14.79 -11.61
N THR A 11 -13.33 15.12 -12.24
CA THR A 11 -14.16 14.15 -12.97
C THR A 11 -13.44 13.58 -14.20
N ASP A 12 -12.70 14.40 -14.93
CA ASP A 12 -11.88 13.95 -16.07
C ASP A 12 -10.74 13.01 -15.65
N SER A 13 -10.19 13.17 -14.45
CA SER A 13 -9.14 12.30 -13.92
C SER A 13 -9.67 10.94 -13.46
N GLU A 14 -10.85 10.88 -12.84
CA GLU A 14 -11.52 9.65 -12.42
C GLU A 14 -11.92 8.80 -13.63
N ASP A 15 -12.61 9.39 -14.60
CA ASP A 15 -12.96 8.73 -15.87
C ASP A 15 -11.74 8.20 -16.63
N ARG A 16 -10.64 8.93 -16.58
CA ARG A 16 -9.38 8.51 -17.22
C ARG A 16 -8.77 7.31 -16.51
N ASN A 17 -8.80 7.26 -15.19
CA ASN A 17 -8.25 6.15 -14.41
C ASN A 17 -9.06 4.86 -14.61
N VAL A 18 -10.37 4.92 -14.66
CA VAL A 18 -11.23 3.77 -14.97
C VAL A 18 -10.96 3.25 -16.38
N LYS A 19 -10.90 4.11 -17.38
CA LYS A 19 -10.57 3.72 -18.78
C LYS A 19 -9.19 3.07 -18.89
N LEU A 20 -8.20 3.55 -18.16
CA LEU A 20 -6.87 2.95 -18.12
C LEU A 20 -6.89 1.57 -17.48
N ALA A 21 -7.65 1.39 -16.41
CA ALA A 21 -7.80 0.11 -15.73
C ALA A 21 -8.56 -0.91 -16.59
N GLU A 22 -9.60 -0.49 -17.32
CA GLU A 22 -10.32 -1.33 -18.29
C GLU A 22 -9.43 -1.73 -19.46
N ALA A 23 -8.61 -0.82 -19.98
CA ALA A 23 -7.65 -1.13 -21.02
C ALA A 23 -6.62 -2.17 -20.56
N ALA A 24 -6.08 -2.03 -19.34
CA ALA A 24 -5.18 -3.00 -18.73
C ALA A 24 -5.86 -4.36 -18.51
N ALA A 25 -7.11 -4.39 -18.05
CA ALA A 25 -7.88 -5.61 -17.88
C ALA A 25 -8.08 -6.34 -19.22
N LYS A 26 -8.34 -5.58 -20.29
CA LYS A 26 -8.45 -6.13 -21.64
C LYS A 26 -7.11 -6.69 -22.15
N GLU A 27 -6.01 -6.01 -21.88
CA GLU A 27 -4.66 -6.48 -22.25
C GLU A 27 -4.28 -7.76 -21.51
N ILE A 28 -4.64 -7.89 -20.23
CA ILE A 28 -4.46 -9.12 -19.43
C ILE A 28 -5.20 -10.31 -20.08
N GLY A 29 -6.34 -10.09 -20.72
CA GLY A 29 -7.06 -11.09 -21.52
C GLY A 29 -7.73 -12.21 -20.72
N PHE A 30 -7.77 -12.16 -19.39
CA PHE A 30 -8.48 -13.12 -18.56
C PHE A 30 -9.97 -12.73 -18.44
N PRO A 31 -10.92 -13.63 -18.70
CA PRO A 31 -12.35 -13.30 -18.72
C PRO A 31 -12.92 -12.91 -17.34
N ASN A 32 -12.22 -13.22 -16.27
CA ASN A 32 -12.68 -12.99 -14.90
C ASN A 32 -12.04 -11.76 -14.24
N VAL A 33 -11.30 -10.94 -14.99
CA VAL A 33 -10.78 -9.66 -14.46
C VAL A 33 -11.93 -8.68 -14.35
N ARG A 34 -12.13 -8.10 -13.16
CA ARG A 34 -13.13 -7.07 -12.91
C ARG A 34 -12.43 -5.81 -12.41
N VAL A 35 -12.75 -4.69 -13.04
CA VAL A 35 -12.32 -3.36 -12.60
C VAL A 35 -13.35 -2.83 -11.61
N LYS A 36 -12.87 -2.30 -10.49
CA LYS A 36 -13.67 -1.61 -9.48
C LYS A 36 -12.95 -0.34 -9.06
N GLU A 37 -13.71 0.70 -8.91
CA GLU A 37 -13.22 1.98 -8.42
C GLU A 37 -12.85 1.87 -6.93
N CYS A 38 -11.69 2.42 -6.57
CA CYS A 38 -11.23 2.53 -5.19
C CYS A 38 -10.18 3.65 -5.10
N ASP A 39 -10.61 4.85 -4.75
CA ASP A 39 -9.68 5.94 -4.47
C ASP A 39 -9.11 5.81 -3.05
N LEU A 40 -7.81 5.53 -2.96
CA LEU A 40 -7.11 5.39 -1.69
C LEU A 40 -6.86 6.76 -0.99
N ALA A 41 -7.09 7.88 -1.67
CA ALA A 41 -7.06 9.20 -1.05
C ALA A 41 -8.39 9.54 -0.32
N SER A 42 -9.39 8.65 -0.38
CA SER A 42 -10.69 8.80 0.29
C SER A 42 -11.06 7.55 1.09
N PHE A 43 -11.16 7.68 2.42
CA PHE A 43 -11.66 6.58 3.25
C PHE A 43 -13.10 6.20 2.93
N ALA A 44 -13.90 7.14 2.43
CA ALA A 44 -15.27 6.88 2.00
C ALA A 44 -15.27 5.95 0.78
N SER A 45 -14.43 6.20 -0.23
CA SER A 45 -14.26 5.35 -1.40
C SER A 45 -13.76 3.95 -1.03
N VAL A 46 -12.76 3.83 -0.15
CA VAL A 46 -12.29 2.53 0.35
C VAL A 46 -13.40 1.74 1.03
N ARG A 47 -14.25 2.39 1.83
CA ARG A 47 -15.38 1.73 2.51
C ARG A 47 -16.45 1.28 1.51
N GLU A 48 -16.73 2.09 0.49
CA GLU A 48 -17.67 1.72 -0.56
C GLU A 48 -17.17 0.52 -1.35
N PHE A 49 -15.90 0.55 -1.77
CA PHE A 49 -15.27 -0.60 -2.43
C PHE A 49 -15.38 -1.88 -1.59
N CYS A 50 -15.09 -1.81 -0.29
CA CYS A 50 -15.21 -2.97 0.59
C CYS A 50 -16.64 -3.48 0.68
N ARG A 51 -17.65 -2.59 0.76
CA ARG A 51 -19.06 -3.00 0.76
C ARG A 51 -19.46 -3.75 -0.52
N GLN A 52 -18.95 -3.31 -1.66
CA GLN A 52 -19.17 -4.01 -2.94
C GLN A 52 -18.53 -5.40 -2.92
N VAL A 53 -17.27 -5.51 -2.48
CA VAL A 53 -16.58 -6.81 -2.36
C VAL A 53 -17.31 -7.73 -1.36
N GLU A 54 -17.74 -7.21 -0.21
CA GLU A 54 -18.50 -7.98 0.77
C GLU A 54 -19.78 -8.57 0.21
N LYS A 55 -20.48 -7.82 -0.64
CA LYS A 55 -21.75 -8.24 -1.28
C LYS A 55 -21.53 -9.25 -2.40
N GLU A 56 -20.46 -9.08 -3.18
CA GLU A 56 -20.27 -9.85 -4.42
C GLU A 56 -19.40 -11.10 -4.20
N GLU A 57 -18.45 -11.04 -3.27
CA GLU A 57 -17.49 -12.12 -3.10
C GLU A 57 -17.77 -12.91 -1.82
N ARG A 58 -17.68 -14.23 -1.90
CA ARG A 58 -17.83 -15.09 -0.72
C ARG A 58 -16.60 -15.09 0.16
N LYS A 59 -15.42 -14.95 -0.42
CA LYS A 59 -14.11 -14.97 0.22
C LYS A 59 -13.10 -14.16 -0.57
N VAL A 60 -12.01 -13.79 0.08
CA VAL A 60 -10.80 -13.25 -0.54
C VAL A 60 -9.64 -14.18 -0.21
N ASP A 61 -9.03 -14.77 -1.22
CA ASP A 61 -7.89 -15.69 -1.03
C ASP A 61 -6.56 -14.93 -0.98
N ILE A 62 -6.43 -13.87 -1.78
CA ILE A 62 -5.20 -13.08 -1.85
C ILE A 62 -5.57 -11.59 -1.91
N LEU A 63 -5.01 -10.81 -1.00
CA LEU A 63 -5.08 -9.34 -1.02
C LEU A 63 -3.67 -8.78 -1.23
N ILE A 64 -3.48 -8.00 -2.29
CA ILE A 64 -2.20 -7.34 -2.59
C ILE A 64 -2.37 -5.82 -2.47
N ASN A 65 -1.88 -5.25 -1.39
CA ASN A 65 -1.80 -3.82 -1.15
C ASN A 65 -0.57 -3.26 -1.88
N ASN A 66 -0.73 -2.98 -3.17
CA ASN A 66 0.38 -2.62 -4.07
C ASN A 66 0.42 -1.13 -4.40
N ALA A 67 -0.72 -0.47 -4.53
CA ALA A 67 -0.82 0.91 -4.96
C ALA A 67 0.05 1.85 -4.09
N ALA A 68 0.66 2.84 -4.71
CA ALA A 68 1.47 3.81 -4.01
C ALA A 68 1.46 5.16 -4.75
N ALA A 69 1.49 6.22 -3.96
CA ALA A 69 1.68 7.59 -4.42
C ALA A 69 3.03 8.13 -3.93
N PHE A 70 3.51 9.15 -4.62
CA PHE A 70 4.61 10.01 -4.23
C PHE A 70 4.24 11.46 -4.55
N ASN A 71 4.59 12.38 -3.68
CA ASN A 71 4.40 13.80 -3.92
C ASN A 71 5.55 14.59 -3.29
N THR A 72 6.03 15.62 -3.99
CA THR A 72 7.05 16.53 -3.49
C THR A 72 6.46 17.68 -2.66
N LYS A 73 5.14 17.83 -2.72
CA LYS A 73 4.40 18.81 -1.93
C LYS A 73 3.59 18.07 -0.87
N ARG A 74 3.60 18.59 0.34
CA ARG A 74 2.70 18.12 1.37
C ARG A 74 1.28 18.55 1.02
N GLU A 75 0.40 17.60 0.81
CA GLU A 75 -1.02 17.79 0.55
C GLU A 75 -1.85 17.01 1.56
N LEU A 76 -3.01 17.54 1.92
CA LEU A 76 -3.95 16.81 2.76
C LEU A 76 -5.11 16.31 1.89
N THR A 77 -5.53 15.09 2.19
CA THR A 77 -6.75 14.51 1.63
C THR A 77 -8.00 15.16 2.26
N GLU A 78 -9.17 14.82 1.73
CA GLU A 78 -10.46 15.20 2.32
C GLU A 78 -10.63 14.66 3.76
N ASP A 79 -9.96 13.55 4.08
CA ASP A 79 -9.93 12.96 5.43
C ASP A 79 -8.96 13.69 6.37
N GLY A 80 -8.30 14.76 5.92
CA GLY A 80 -7.34 15.55 6.71
C GLY A 80 -6.02 14.83 6.99
N GLN A 81 -5.68 13.79 6.23
CA GLN A 81 -4.43 13.06 6.35
C GLN A 81 -3.44 13.52 5.28
N GLU A 82 -2.14 13.28 5.51
CA GLU A 82 -1.15 13.53 4.46
C GLU A 82 -1.32 12.50 3.32
N LEU A 83 -1.38 13.00 2.08
CA LEU A 83 -1.79 12.25 0.89
C LEU A 83 -0.98 10.97 0.69
N VAL A 84 0.35 11.05 0.69
CA VAL A 84 1.23 9.90 0.44
C VAL A 84 1.11 8.88 1.57
N PHE A 85 1.03 9.34 2.82
CA PHE A 85 0.89 8.44 3.97
C PHE A 85 -0.49 7.77 4.00
N GLN A 86 -1.55 8.50 3.65
CA GLN A 86 -2.89 7.92 3.54
C GLN A 86 -2.95 6.86 2.45
N VAL A 87 -2.59 7.19 1.22
CA VAL A 87 -2.65 6.26 0.08
C VAL A 87 -1.80 5.01 0.33
N ASN A 88 -0.55 5.20 0.77
CA ASN A 88 0.41 4.10 0.87
C ASN A 88 0.20 3.20 2.09
N HIS A 89 -0.38 3.73 3.18
CA HIS A 89 -0.50 3.01 4.44
C HIS A 89 -1.92 3.00 5.02
N LEU A 90 -2.50 4.16 5.36
CA LEU A 90 -3.76 4.20 6.12
C LEU A 90 -4.93 3.57 5.37
N SER A 91 -5.03 3.78 4.07
CA SER A 91 -6.08 3.21 3.24
C SER A 91 -5.90 1.72 3.03
N HIS A 92 -4.68 1.22 2.91
CA HIS A 92 -4.40 -0.22 2.89
C HIS A 92 -4.67 -0.88 4.24
N PHE A 93 -4.37 -0.20 5.34
CA PHE A 93 -4.75 -0.63 6.68
C PHE A 93 -6.27 -0.76 6.79
N LEU A 94 -7.02 0.27 6.38
CA LEU A 94 -8.48 0.29 6.39
C LEU A 94 -9.06 -0.84 5.55
N LEU A 95 -8.63 -0.93 4.27
CA LEU A 95 -9.04 -1.96 3.31
C LEU A 95 -8.84 -3.38 3.86
N THR A 96 -7.67 -3.65 4.41
CA THR A 96 -7.33 -4.97 4.96
C THR A 96 -8.23 -5.33 6.14
N ASN A 97 -8.46 -4.39 7.05
CA ASN A 97 -9.29 -4.65 8.22
C ASN A 97 -10.78 -4.82 7.86
N LEU A 98 -11.29 -4.04 6.91
CA LEU A 98 -12.66 -4.18 6.43
C LEU A 98 -12.90 -5.52 5.71
N LEU A 99 -11.93 -6.03 4.97
CA LEU A 99 -12.04 -7.30 4.27
C LEU A 99 -11.64 -8.52 5.12
N MET A 100 -11.36 -8.34 6.42
CA MET A 100 -10.81 -9.39 7.26
C MET A 100 -11.71 -10.63 7.36
N ASP A 101 -13.01 -10.46 7.42
CA ASP A 101 -13.94 -11.60 7.49
C ASP A 101 -13.96 -12.40 6.18
N LYS A 102 -13.82 -11.72 5.03
CA LYS A 102 -13.70 -12.39 3.72
C LYS A 102 -12.35 -13.11 3.57
N LEU A 103 -11.27 -12.56 4.15
CA LEU A 103 -9.97 -13.22 4.20
C LEU A 103 -10.03 -14.46 5.11
N LYS A 104 -10.64 -14.36 6.27
CA LYS A 104 -10.82 -15.52 7.17
C LYS A 104 -11.75 -16.59 6.61
N ALA A 105 -12.65 -16.24 5.70
CA ALA A 105 -13.52 -17.20 5.01
C ALA A 105 -12.79 -18.05 3.95
N SER A 106 -11.57 -17.68 3.57
CA SER A 106 -10.70 -18.50 2.71
C SER A 106 -10.13 -19.68 3.48
N LYS A 107 -9.70 -20.74 2.78
CA LYS A 107 -8.99 -21.87 3.41
C LYS A 107 -7.56 -21.51 3.80
N ALA A 108 -6.91 -20.63 3.05
CA ALA A 108 -5.52 -20.19 3.26
C ALA A 108 -5.34 -18.82 2.58
N ALA A 109 -5.69 -17.74 3.29
CA ALA A 109 -5.55 -16.40 2.74
C ALA A 109 -4.15 -15.82 2.93
N ARG A 110 -3.78 -14.94 1.98
CA ARG A 110 -2.51 -14.20 2.04
C ARG A 110 -2.76 -12.70 1.86
N ILE A 111 -2.15 -11.91 2.73
CA ILE A 111 -2.14 -10.45 2.65
C ILE A 111 -0.71 -10.01 2.34
N ILE A 112 -0.53 -9.26 1.25
CA ILE A 112 0.78 -8.86 0.74
C ILE A 112 0.85 -7.34 0.74
N ASN A 113 1.74 -6.78 1.55
CA ASN A 113 1.93 -5.34 1.68
C ASN A 113 3.21 -4.91 0.96
N VAL A 114 3.06 -4.15 -0.12
CA VAL A 114 4.21 -3.71 -0.90
C VAL A 114 4.91 -2.55 -0.20
N SER A 115 6.14 -2.79 0.19
CA SER A 115 7.08 -1.85 0.76
C SER A 115 8.15 -1.44 -0.26
N SER A 116 9.28 -0.95 0.19
CA SER A 116 10.43 -0.53 -0.64
C SER A 116 11.71 -0.60 0.17
N VAL A 117 12.85 -0.66 -0.52
CA VAL A 117 14.17 -0.40 0.08
C VAL A 117 14.24 1.00 0.72
N GLY A 118 13.39 1.93 0.26
CA GLY A 118 13.30 3.27 0.82
C GLY A 118 12.98 3.35 2.32
N HIS A 119 12.54 2.26 2.96
CA HIS A 119 12.30 2.22 4.42
C HIS A 119 13.58 2.31 5.26
N TRP A 120 14.75 2.04 4.68
CA TRP A 120 16.02 1.90 5.42
C TRP A 120 16.52 3.15 6.11
N PRO A 121 16.48 4.34 5.51
CA PRO A 121 17.00 5.56 6.14
C PRO A 121 16.07 6.13 7.22
N VAL A 122 14.89 5.56 7.42
CA VAL A 122 13.93 6.06 8.40
C VAL A 122 14.35 5.62 9.79
N ILE A 123 14.74 6.59 10.61
CA ILE A 123 15.17 6.38 12.00
C ILE A 123 14.18 6.92 13.04
N LEU A 124 13.15 7.64 12.59
CA LEU A 124 12.15 8.26 13.45
C LEU A 124 10.77 8.23 12.80
N ILE A 125 9.78 7.81 13.58
CA ILE A 125 8.37 7.92 13.21
C ILE A 125 7.74 9.01 14.07
N PRO A 126 7.19 10.08 13.49
CA PRO A 126 6.53 11.15 14.24
C PRO A 126 5.11 10.71 14.66
N PHE A 127 5.02 9.76 15.57
CA PHE A 127 3.74 9.18 16.00
C PHE A 127 2.71 10.19 16.50
N ASN A 128 3.15 11.37 16.94
CA ASN A 128 2.27 12.42 17.45
C ASN A 128 1.71 13.31 16.32
N ASP A 129 2.25 13.19 15.11
CA ASP A 129 1.86 13.99 13.94
C ASP A 129 2.12 13.23 12.63
N LEU A 130 1.25 12.30 12.28
CA LEU A 130 1.30 11.56 11.01
C LEU A 130 0.74 12.38 9.84
N THR A 131 0.28 13.61 10.09
CA THR A 131 -0.02 14.59 9.03
C THR A 131 1.22 15.40 8.63
N PHE A 132 2.31 15.24 9.38
CA PHE A 132 3.59 15.94 9.19
C PHE A 132 3.46 17.48 9.20
N SER A 133 2.47 18.02 9.91
CA SER A 133 2.19 19.46 9.95
C SER A 133 3.30 20.26 10.60
N ARG A 134 4.03 19.64 11.55
CA ARG A 134 5.13 20.22 12.32
C ARG A 134 6.51 19.77 11.84
N CYS A 135 6.57 18.96 10.81
CA CYS A 135 7.83 18.43 10.32
C CYS A 135 8.41 19.37 9.27
N PHE A 136 9.40 20.14 9.65
CA PHE A 136 10.07 21.12 8.77
C PHE A 136 10.71 20.50 7.52
N PHE A 137 10.97 19.18 7.56
CA PHE A 137 11.60 18.44 6.49
C PHE A 137 10.62 17.90 5.41
N THR A 138 9.33 18.22 5.48
CA THR A 138 8.33 17.66 4.55
C THR A 138 8.06 18.54 3.32
N ILE A 139 8.91 19.53 3.07
CA ILE A 139 8.79 20.42 1.92
C ILE A 139 9.81 20.05 0.85
N GLY A 140 9.36 20.00 -0.41
CA GLY A 140 10.20 19.70 -1.54
C GLY A 140 10.52 18.21 -1.68
N TYR A 141 11.44 17.91 -2.59
CA TYR A 141 11.77 16.54 -2.97
C TYR A 141 12.24 15.66 -1.79
N LEU A 142 13.12 16.20 -0.94
CA LEU A 142 13.61 15.46 0.24
C LEU A 142 12.49 15.17 1.24
N GLY A 143 11.55 16.09 1.39
CA GLY A 143 10.38 15.92 2.23
C GLY A 143 9.47 14.82 1.71
N GLY A 144 9.15 14.83 0.42
CA GLY A 144 8.38 13.78 -0.23
C GLY A 144 9.05 12.41 -0.09
N MET A 145 10.36 12.34 -0.29
CA MET A 145 11.15 11.12 -0.08
C MET A 145 11.06 10.61 1.36
N PHE A 146 11.09 11.50 2.35
CA PHE A 146 10.96 11.12 3.76
C PHE A 146 9.58 10.53 4.05
N VAL A 147 8.48 11.19 3.62
CA VAL A 147 7.12 10.70 3.83
C VAL A 147 6.89 9.37 3.11
N TYR A 148 7.37 9.25 1.86
CA TYR A 148 7.32 7.99 1.13
C TYR A 148 8.07 6.87 1.87
N ALA A 149 9.31 7.13 2.27
CA ALA A 149 10.14 6.17 3.00
C ALA A 149 9.47 5.71 4.31
N LEU A 150 8.88 6.66 5.03
CA LEU A 150 8.12 6.39 6.24
C LEU A 150 6.87 5.55 5.96
N SER A 151 6.12 5.84 4.90
CA SER A 151 4.96 5.03 4.51
C SER A 151 5.34 3.58 4.18
N LYS A 152 6.53 3.38 3.60
CA LYS A 152 7.05 2.04 3.29
C LYS A 152 7.57 1.30 4.53
N LEU A 153 8.13 2.00 5.51
CA LEU A 153 8.40 1.44 6.84
C LEU A 153 7.09 1.07 7.55
N ALA A 154 6.08 1.93 7.47
CA ALA A 154 4.76 1.68 8.06
C ALA A 154 4.13 0.38 7.52
N ASN A 155 4.29 0.07 6.24
CA ASN A 155 3.79 -1.18 5.65
C ASN A 155 4.49 -2.43 6.22
N ILE A 156 5.79 -2.36 6.57
CA ILE A 156 6.48 -3.47 7.23
C ILE A 156 5.99 -3.62 8.68
N LEU A 157 5.89 -2.51 9.41
CA LEU A 157 5.39 -2.52 10.79
C LEU A 157 3.93 -3.00 10.87
N PHE A 158 3.10 -2.57 9.92
CA PHE A 158 1.72 -3.07 9.78
C PHE A 158 1.70 -4.59 9.58
N THR A 159 2.54 -5.12 8.68
CA THR A 159 2.67 -6.56 8.45
C THR A 159 3.10 -7.29 9.71
N LEU A 160 4.08 -6.75 10.45
CA LEU A 160 4.58 -7.34 11.69
C LEU A 160 3.48 -7.43 12.75
N GLU A 161 2.75 -6.35 13.01
CA GLU A 161 1.65 -6.36 14.00
C GLU A 161 0.47 -7.21 13.54
N LEU A 162 0.10 -7.12 12.27
CA LEU A 162 -0.99 -7.92 11.68
C LEU A 162 -0.71 -9.42 11.81
N SER A 163 0.54 -9.85 11.59
CA SER A 163 0.93 -11.26 11.72
C SER A 163 0.70 -11.82 13.13
N LYS A 164 0.91 -11.00 14.17
CA LYS A 164 0.65 -11.37 15.56
C LYS A 164 -0.84 -11.49 15.84
N ARG A 165 -1.63 -10.54 15.34
CA ARG A 165 -3.09 -10.51 15.49
C ARG A 165 -3.78 -11.65 14.74
N LEU A 166 -3.15 -12.15 13.68
CA LEU A 166 -3.65 -13.27 12.87
C LEU A 166 -3.13 -14.65 13.36
N LYS A 167 -2.36 -14.70 14.45
CA LYS A 167 -1.85 -15.95 14.99
C LYS A 167 -3.00 -16.92 15.33
N GLY A 168 -2.88 -18.14 14.84
CA GLY A 168 -3.91 -19.17 15.02
C GLY A 168 -5.06 -19.12 14.00
N THR A 169 -5.01 -18.20 13.04
CA THR A 169 -5.95 -18.16 11.92
C THR A 169 -5.35 -18.78 10.66
N ASN A 170 -6.16 -18.90 9.63
CA ASN A 170 -5.78 -19.36 8.29
C ASN A 170 -5.25 -18.23 7.38
N VAL A 171 -4.99 -17.05 7.92
CA VAL A 171 -4.53 -15.87 7.17
C VAL A 171 -3.08 -15.59 7.51
N GLN A 172 -2.24 -15.50 6.48
CA GLN A 172 -0.84 -15.08 6.61
C GLN A 172 -0.63 -13.70 5.97
N THR A 173 0.35 -12.97 6.47
CA THR A 173 0.69 -11.66 5.93
C THR A 173 2.18 -11.53 5.69
N PHE A 174 2.53 -10.90 4.58
CA PHE A 174 3.91 -10.69 4.14
C PHE A 174 4.10 -9.23 3.73
N SER A 175 5.30 -8.72 3.91
CA SER A 175 5.73 -7.49 3.28
C SER A 175 6.85 -7.78 2.28
N LEU A 176 6.99 -6.94 1.25
CA LEU A 176 8.02 -7.14 0.24
C LEU A 176 8.46 -5.84 -0.43
N ARG A 177 9.55 -5.92 -1.17
CA ARG A 177 9.89 -4.95 -2.22
C ARG A 177 9.77 -5.59 -3.60
N THR A 178 9.29 -4.84 -4.58
CA THR A 178 9.18 -5.24 -5.99
C THR A 178 10.51 -5.00 -6.67
N GLY A 179 11.52 -4.55 -6.39
CA GLY A 179 12.68 -4.10 -7.17
C GLY A 179 12.42 -2.74 -7.84
N GLY A 180 13.45 -2.14 -8.36
CA GLY A 180 13.36 -0.86 -9.07
C GLY A 180 12.73 -1.07 -10.46
N THR A 181 11.42 -0.89 -10.57
CA THR A 181 10.68 -0.99 -11.83
C THR A 181 10.50 0.38 -12.46
N GLY A 182 10.66 0.48 -13.78
CA GLY A 182 10.43 1.70 -14.56
C GLY A 182 8.93 2.01 -14.70
N THR A 183 8.28 2.37 -13.58
CA THR A 183 6.89 2.81 -13.53
C THR A 183 6.82 4.34 -13.41
N ASP A 184 5.65 4.91 -13.64
CA ASP A 184 5.42 6.35 -13.51
C ASP A 184 5.80 6.87 -12.10
N LEU A 185 5.51 6.10 -11.05
CA LEU A 185 5.94 6.39 -9.68
C LEU A 185 7.47 6.56 -9.57
N HIS A 186 8.23 5.81 -10.36
CA HIS A 186 9.69 5.94 -10.38
C HIS A 186 10.12 7.23 -11.07
N ASP A 187 9.43 7.62 -12.15
CA ASP A 187 9.69 8.89 -12.84
C ASP A 187 9.37 10.07 -11.90
N GLU A 188 8.38 9.97 -11.06
CA GLU A 188 8.08 10.93 -9.99
C GLU A 188 9.15 10.94 -8.89
N LEU A 189 9.64 9.76 -8.46
CA LEU A 189 10.63 9.61 -7.40
C LEU A 189 12.03 10.07 -7.79
N PHE A 190 12.47 9.83 -9.02
CA PHE A 190 13.84 10.05 -9.46
C PHE A 190 13.97 11.08 -10.59
N GLY A 191 12.84 11.66 -11.01
CA GLY A 191 12.82 12.66 -12.05
C GLY A 191 13.34 12.13 -13.41
N LYS A 192 13.57 13.04 -14.32
CA LYS A 192 14.05 12.72 -15.68
C LYS A 192 15.55 12.37 -15.74
N LEU A 193 16.12 11.76 -14.71
CA LEU A 193 17.54 11.41 -14.61
C LEU A 193 18.00 10.33 -15.60
N GLY A 194 17.15 9.90 -16.53
CA GLY A 194 17.50 8.90 -17.55
C GLY A 194 17.76 7.48 -17.01
N ILE A 195 17.49 7.24 -15.73
CA ILE A 195 17.76 5.98 -15.04
C ILE A 195 16.77 4.88 -15.47
N ARG A 196 15.64 5.23 -16.11
CA ARG A 196 14.64 4.28 -16.62
C ARG A 196 15.24 3.16 -17.48
N ARG A 197 16.31 3.43 -18.21
CA ARG A 197 17.01 2.44 -19.05
C ARG A 197 17.64 1.28 -18.27
N PHE A 198 17.91 1.47 -16.98
CA PHE A 198 18.52 0.47 -16.10
C PHE A 198 17.52 -0.22 -15.17
N MET A 199 16.23 0.03 -15.37
CA MET A 199 15.18 -0.48 -14.50
C MET A 199 14.65 -1.81 -14.96
N LEU A 200 14.14 -2.55 -13.99
CA LEU A 200 13.48 -3.82 -14.22
C LEU A 200 12.17 -3.61 -14.98
N THR A 201 11.83 -4.54 -15.85
CA THR A 201 10.50 -4.55 -16.47
C THR A 201 9.42 -4.78 -15.42
N PRO A 202 8.17 -4.33 -15.65
CA PRO A 202 7.05 -4.59 -14.73
C PRO A 202 6.88 -6.07 -14.39
N ALA A 203 7.09 -6.96 -15.35
CA ALA A 203 7.03 -8.42 -15.15
C ALA A 203 8.07 -8.92 -14.13
N VAL A 204 9.31 -8.41 -14.20
CA VAL A 204 10.37 -8.75 -13.25
C VAL A 204 10.07 -8.15 -11.88
N GLY A 205 9.54 -6.92 -11.83
CA GLY A 205 9.12 -6.26 -10.60
C GLY A 205 8.00 -7.01 -9.87
N ALA A 206 7.07 -7.60 -10.59
CA ALA A 206 5.95 -8.36 -10.02
C ALA A 206 6.36 -9.74 -9.45
N ARG A 207 7.54 -10.27 -9.79
CA ARG A 207 7.95 -11.64 -9.42
C ARG A 207 7.84 -11.93 -7.94
N THR A 208 8.33 -11.04 -7.07
CA THR A 208 8.29 -11.26 -5.62
C THR A 208 6.85 -11.21 -5.10
N SER A 209 6.00 -10.32 -5.65
CA SER A 209 4.58 -10.25 -5.29
C SER A 209 3.84 -11.54 -5.68
N ILE A 210 4.05 -12.03 -6.90
CA ILE A 210 3.48 -13.28 -7.39
C ILE A 210 3.98 -14.45 -6.53
N TRP A 211 5.27 -14.52 -6.28
CA TRP A 211 5.88 -15.57 -5.44
C TRP A 211 5.30 -15.55 -4.02
N CYS A 212 5.19 -14.41 -3.37
CA CYS A 212 4.54 -14.32 -2.05
C CYS A 212 3.07 -14.75 -2.09
N ALA A 213 2.38 -14.50 -3.22
CA ALA A 213 0.99 -14.87 -3.39
C ALA A 213 0.80 -16.38 -3.59
N THR A 214 1.73 -17.05 -4.28
CA THR A 214 1.49 -18.41 -4.83
C THR A 214 2.44 -19.49 -4.30
N GLU A 215 3.59 -19.13 -3.75
CA GLU A 215 4.60 -20.10 -3.30
C GLU A 215 4.09 -20.99 -2.16
N PRO A 216 4.00 -22.32 -2.33
CA PRO A 216 3.46 -23.22 -1.32
C PRO A 216 4.29 -23.28 -0.04
N SER A 217 5.62 -23.15 -0.13
CA SER A 217 6.51 -23.22 1.04
C SER A 217 6.26 -22.10 2.05
N LEU A 218 5.67 -20.98 1.61
CA LEU A 218 5.28 -19.87 2.49
C LEU A 218 4.05 -20.16 3.36
N ALA A 219 3.40 -21.31 3.18
CA ALA A 219 2.36 -21.76 4.12
C ALA A 219 2.91 -22.08 5.52
N ASP A 220 4.23 -22.31 5.66
CA ASP A 220 4.87 -22.51 6.95
C ASP A 220 4.73 -21.24 7.82
N PRO A 221 4.17 -21.33 9.04
CA PRO A 221 3.94 -20.19 9.94
C PRO A 221 5.19 -19.37 10.27
N LYS A 222 6.39 -19.93 10.14
CA LYS A 222 7.66 -19.21 10.37
C LYS A 222 7.85 -17.99 9.44
N TYR A 223 7.20 -18.02 8.27
CA TYR A 223 7.27 -16.92 7.30
C TYR A 223 6.25 -15.82 7.54
N ASN A 224 5.24 -16.06 8.40
CA ASN A 224 4.22 -15.05 8.70
C ASN A 224 4.84 -13.79 9.31
N GLY A 225 4.52 -12.63 8.76
CA GLY A 225 5.08 -11.34 9.19
C GLY A 225 6.45 -10.99 8.59
N LYS A 226 7.03 -11.86 7.74
CA LYS A 226 8.36 -11.64 7.16
C LYS A 226 8.34 -10.66 5.99
N TYR A 227 9.52 -10.12 5.72
CA TYR A 227 9.80 -9.24 4.59
C TYR A 227 10.59 -9.99 3.51
N PHE A 228 10.17 -9.85 2.25
CA PHE A 228 10.76 -10.57 1.12
C PHE A 228 11.34 -9.63 0.06
N ASN A 229 12.41 -10.10 -0.58
CA ASN A 229 13.07 -9.45 -1.70
C ASN A 229 13.63 -10.51 -2.65
N ASN A 230 13.42 -10.37 -3.95
CA ASN A 230 13.87 -11.32 -4.97
C ASN A 230 13.50 -12.78 -4.64
N CYS A 231 12.25 -13.02 -4.22
CA CYS A 231 11.71 -14.33 -3.89
C CYS A 231 12.48 -15.05 -2.75
N GLN A 232 13.02 -14.31 -1.79
CA GLN A 232 13.67 -14.86 -0.59
C GLN A 232 13.48 -13.90 0.59
N GLU A 233 13.68 -14.37 1.81
CA GLU A 233 13.63 -13.52 3.01
C GLU A 233 14.67 -12.40 2.89
N GLY A 234 14.20 -11.15 3.03
CA GLY A 234 14.97 -9.93 2.86
C GLY A 234 15.41 -9.34 4.19
N TRP A 235 16.47 -8.55 4.13
CA TRP A 235 16.93 -7.77 5.28
C TRP A 235 16.10 -6.49 5.44
N THR A 236 15.79 -6.11 6.69
CA THR A 236 15.06 -4.89 7.04
C THR A 236 15.85 -4.06 8.06
N SER A 237 15.53 -2.77 8.17
CA SER A 237 16.11 -1.92 9.19
C SER A 237 15.74 -2.40 10.60
N TRP A 238 16.51 -1.98 11.59
CA TRP A 238 16.22 -2.25 13.01
C TRP A 238 14.82 -1.77 13.41
N TYR A 239 14.43 -0.58 12.94
CA TYR A 239 13.13 0.01 13.25
C TYR A 239 11.95 -0.79 12.69
N ALA A 240 12.13 -1.46 11.55
CA ALA A 240 11.14 -2.33 10.93
C ALA A 240 10.84 -3.62 11.73
N LYS A 241 11.71 -3.96 12.69
CA LYS A 241 11.55 -5.11 13.60
C LYS A 241 11.07 -4.71 14.99
N ASN A 242 10.84 -3.42 15.23
CA ASN A 242 10.44 -2.92 16.53
C ASN A 242 8.94 -3.18 16.77
N GLU A 243 8.65 -4.07 17.69
CA GLU A 243 7.28 -4.51 18.00
C GLU A 243 6.44 -3.42 18.68
N ASP A 244 7.07 -2.58 19.50
CA ASP A 244 6.37 -1.45 20.14
C ASP A 244 5.97 -0.40 19.11
N TYR A 245 6.85 -0.15 18.11
CA TYR A 245 6.53 0.74 17.00
C TYR A 245 5.39 0.15 16.14
N ALA A 246 5.41 -1.14 15.88
CA ALA A 246 4.37 -1.81 15.12
C ALA A 246 3.01 -1.71 15.82
N LYS A 247 2.97 -2.01 17.13
CA LYS A 247 1.77 -1.88 17.95
C LYS A 247 1.28 -0.43 18.02
N ARG A 248 2.18 0.52 18.28
CA ARG A 248 1.83 1.95 18.37
C ARG A 248 1.28 2.49 17.05
N LEU A 249 1.90 2.12 15.93
CA LEU A 249 1.41 2.50 14.60
C LEU A 249 0.02 1.92 14.33
N TRP A 250 -0.19 0.65 14.68
CA TRP A 250 -1.51 0.01 14.58
C TRP A 250 -2.57 0.81 15.33
N ASP A 251 -2.33 1.10 16.62
CA ASP A 251 -3.30 1.76 17.48
C ASP A 251 -3.67 3.16 16.93
N ILE A 252 -2.69 3.89 16.41
CA ILE A 252 -2.91 5.19 15.77
C ILE A 252 -3.67 5.05 14.45
N SER A 253 -3.27 4.10 13.60
CA SER A 253 -3.95 3.85 12.32
C SER A 253 -5.41 3.42 12.54
N ALA A 254 -5.68 2.57 13.52
CA ALA A 254 -7.04 2.16 13.88
C ALA A 254 -7.88 3.35 14.35
N LYS A 255 -7.31 4.23 15.17
CA LYS A 255 -7.98 5.46 15.62
C LYS A 255 -8.31 6.40 14.45
N ILE A 256 -7.34 6.65 13.55
CA ILE A 256 -7.52 7.53 12.39
C ILE A 256 -8.58 6.97 11.44
N THR A 257 -8.48 5.69 11.12
CA THR A 257 -9.40 5.02 10.19
C THR A 257 -10.72 4.57 10.84
N LYS A 258 -10.91 4.82 12.15
CA LYS A 258 -12.10 4.42 12.91
C LYS A 258 -12.40 2.91 12.82
N ILE A 259 -11.35 2.10 12.78
CA ILE A 259 -11.43 0.64 12.95
C ILE A 259 -11.42 0.34 14.45
N LYS A 260 -12.31 -0.58 14.89
CA LYS A 260 -12.43 -1.02 16.29
C LYS A 260 -11.46 -2.15 16.59
#